data_854c8dc3a3533d36cf96ef1a449ef0f3
#
_entry.id   854c8dc3a3533d36cf96ef1a449ef0f3
#
_cell.length_a   1.000
_cell.length_b   1.000
_cell.length_c   1.000
_cell.angle_alpha   90.00
_cell.angle_beta   90.00
_cell.angle_gamma   90.00
#
_symmetry.space_group_name_H-M   'P 1'
#
loop_
_entity.id
_entity.type
_entity.pdbx_description
1 polymer ?
#
loop_
_entity_poly.entity_id
_entity_poly.type
_entity_poly.pdbx_seq_one_letter_code
_entity_poly.pdbx_strand_id
1 'polypeptide(L)'
;MTAEIIVSTFNEIGCHAFSPGSKDFAAGLGFIQEMQMLANFPFISANILDVNGNRLFDPYVIADVEGVSVGIIGLASNFIHSDVYIQDPIEALNELVDEVSSQSDVLVLMFDSEEADIIKMQTSGFPIDLVIRSKSKTRSQDGGKRDIPSYSCGDRGKYLYQFDLTVADPNEQFTDLAVYENQMSQAEKKLNKMRKGNLITDLHNVYKDDPPSLKKIETYESQIQSAKDALKNSVNSIKMSKHELGKTVTDRPDILRIVDDGKAKINESFGPQPPSGTPPGQNQKNIGHDHDGDGIPDH
;
A
#
# COMPACT_ATOMS: atom_id res chain seq x y z
N MET A 1 -3.32 -18.94 -15.37
CA MET A 1 -3.12 -17.99 -16.51
C MET A 1 -2.92 -16.54 -16.09
N THR A 2 -3.89 -15.82 -15.46
CA THR A 2 -3.66 -14.39 -15.08
C THR A 2 -2.50 -14.24 -14.07
N ALA A 3 -2.44 -15.08 -13.05
CA ALA A 3 -1.34 -15.05 -12.07
C ALA A 3 0.02 -15.36 -12.72
N GLU A 4 0.09 -16.30 -13.64
CA GLU A 4 1.32 -16.61 -14.40
C GLU A 4 1.81 -15.40 -15.21
N ILE A 5 0.91 -14.63 -15.82
CA ILE A 5 1.26 -13.38 -16.52
C ILE A 5 1.87 -12.38 -15.53
N ILE A 6 1.26 -12.24 -14.34
CA ILE A 6 1.75 -11.34 -13.30
C ILE A 6 3.13 -11.77 -12.82
N VAL A 7 3.34 -13.05 -12.51
CA VAL A 7 4.62 -13.59 -12.07
C VAL A 7 5.69 -13.39 -13.16
N SER A 8 5.37 -13.73 -14.42
CA SER A 8 6.29 -13.53 -15.54
C SER A 8 6.66 -12.06 -15.75
N THR A 9 5.70 -11.16 -15.56
CA THR A 9 5.94 -9.72 -15.64
C THR A 9 6.85 -9.24 -14.49
N PHE A 10 6.62 -9.71 -13.28
CA PHE A 10 7.45 -9.36 -12.14
C PHE A 10 8.87 -9.95 -12.23
N ASN A 11 9.03 -11.14 -12.81
CA ASN A 11 10.34 -11.71 -13.14
C ASN A 11 11.14 -10.79 -14.06
N GLU A 12 10.48 -10.20 -15.07
CA GLU A 12 11.12 -9.33 -16.06
C GLU A 12 11.37 -7.90 -15.53
N ILE A 13 10.51 -7.38 -14.67
CA ILE A 13 10.69 -6.06 -14.03
C ILE A 13 11.80 -6.11 -12.98
N GLY A 14 11.98 -7.25 -12.30
CA GLY A 14 12.79 -7.42 -11.11
C GLY A 14 11.97 -7.10 -9.84
N CYS A 15 11.55 -8.16 -9.15
CA CYS A 15 10.82 -8.06 -7.89
C CYS A 15 11.72 -8.56 -6.75
N HIS A 16 11.76 -7.86 -5.61
CA HIS A 16 12.58 -8.26 -4.48
C HIS A 16 11.84 -9.15 -3.49
N ALA A 17 10.51 -9.01 -3.38
CA ALA A 17 9.68 -9.82 -2.51
C ALA A 17 8.20 -9.76 -2.92
N PHE A 18 7.47 -10.84 -2.67
CA PHE A 18 6.02 -10.90 -2.71
C PHE A 18 5.50 -11.49 -1.40
N SER A 19 4.59 -10.79 -0.71
CA SER A 19 3.96 -11.28 0.50
C SER A 19 2.53 -11.73 0.19
N PRO A 20 2.23 -13.05 0.22
CA PRO A 20 0.89 -13.57 -0.04
C PRO A 20 -0.11 -13.11 1.02
N GLY A 21 -1.33 -12.79 0.57
CA GLY A 21 -2.46 -12.48 1.44
C GLY A 21 -3.64 -13.43 1.21
N SER A 22 -4.72 -13.21 1.92
CA SER A 22 -5.91 -14.08 1.92
C SER A 22 -6.48 -14.37 0.52
N LYS A 23 -6.40 -13.43 -0.41
CA LYS A 23 -6.94 -13.57 -1.77
C LYS A 23 -6.07 -14.45 -2.67
N ASP A 24 -4.79 -14.56 -2.38
CA ASP A 24 -3.86 -15.35 -3.18
C ASP A 24 -4.10 -16.85 -3.02
N PHE A 25 -4.71 -17.26 -1.90
CA PHE A 25 -5.12 -18.63 -1.64
C PHE A 25 -6.47 -19.04 -2.28
N ALA A 26 -7.14 -18.15 -3.01
CA ALA A 26 -8.46 -18.43 -3.60
C ALA A 26 -8.46 -19.62 -4.59
N ALA A 27 -7.34 -19.93 -5.21
CA ALA A 27 -7.18 -21.11 -6.09
C ALA A 27 -6.53 -22.32 -5.37
N GLY A 28 -6.35 -22.25 -4.04
CA GLY A 28 -5.79 -23.27 -3.18
C GLY A 28 -4.27 -23.21 -3.03
N LEU A 29 -3.76 -23.97 -2.04
CA LEU A 29 -2.33 -23.98 -1.69
C LEU A 29 -1.46 -24.47 -2.86
N GLY A 30 -1.86 -25.53 -3.57
CA GLY A 30 -1.08 -26.07 -4.70
C GLY A 30 -0.84 -25.03 -5.78
N PHE A 31 -1.84 -24.19 -6.07
CA PHE A 31 -1.70 -23.12 -7.07
C PHE A 31 -0.68 -22.05 -6.64
N ILE A 32 -0.68 -21.61 -5.40
CA ILE A 32 0.28 -20.59 -4.94
C ILE A 32 1.70 -21.16 -4.92
N GLN A 33 1.86 -22.45 -4.62
CA GLN A 33 3.17 -23.14 -4.71
C GLN A 33 3.67 -23.25 -6.16
N GLU A 34 2.76 -23.48 -7.13
CA GLU A 34 3.12 -23.43 -8.55
C GLU A 34 3.59 -22.02 -8.96
N MET A 35 2.92 -20.97 -8.51
CA MET A 35 3.33 -19.59 -8.77
C MET A 35 4.69 -19.24 -8.11
N GLN A 36 4.93 -19.75 -6.91
CA GLN A 36 6.22 -19.62 -6.24
C GLN A 36 7.36 -20.29 -7.03
N MET A 37 7.13 -21.47 -7.59
CA MET A 37 8.13 -22.15 -8.43
C MET A 37 8.43 -21.42 -9.75
N LEU A 38 7.46 -20.65 -10.28
CA LEU A 38 7.64 -19.85 -11.49
C LEU A 38 8.32 -18.49 -11.22
N ALA A 39 8.31 -18.03 -9.97
CA ALA A 39 8.86 -16.74 -9.58
C ALA A 39 10.40 -16.80 -9.45
N ASN A 40 11.07 -15.77 -9.95
CA ASN A 40 12.51 -15.54 -9.74
C ASN A 40 12.78 -14.66 -8.51
N PHE A 41 11.76 -14.45 -7.68
CA PHE A 41 11.79 -13.66 -6.46
C PHE A 41 11.15 -14.43 -5.31
N PRO A 42 11.51 -14.14 -4.06
CA PRO A 42 10.99 -14.85 -2.91
C PRO A 42 9.51 -14.49 -2.63
N PHE A 43 8.73 -15.53 -2.30
CA PHE A 43 7.47 -15.37 -1.59
C PHE A 43 7.80 -15.41 -0.10
N ILE A 44 7.36 -14.40 0.66
CA ILE A 44 7.70 -14.25 2.07
C ILE A 44 6.45 -14.16 2.94
N SER A 45 6.44 -14.90 4.05
CA SER A 45 5.44 -14.76 5.11
C SER A 45 5.93 -15.40 6.41
N ALA A 46 5.96 -14.63 7.48
CA ALA A 46 6.40 -15.11 8.78
C ALA A 46 5.32 -15.92 9.49
N ASN A 47 4.03 -15.79 9.11
CA ASN A 47 2.92 -16.34 9.90
C ASN A 47 1.93 -17.21 9.13
N ILE A 48 2.20 -17.53 7.85
CA ILE A 48 1.40 -18.51 7.10
C ILE A 48 2.08 -19.89 7.21
N LEU A 49 1.41 -20.82 7.87
CA LEU A 49 1.92 -22.15 8.21
C LEU A 49 1.10 -23.23 7.51
N ASP A 50 1.72 -24.40 7.29
CA ASP A 50 1.00 -25.60 6.88
C ASP A 50 0.18 -26.18 8.05
N VAL A 51 -0.58 -27.24 7.78
CA VAL A 51 -1.40 -27.94 8.79
C VAL A 51 -0.56 -28.62 9.90
N ASN A 52 0.75 -28.76 9.72
CA ASN A 52 1.69 -29.32 10.68
C ASN A 52 2.41 -28.23 11.51
N GLY A 53 2.15 -26.95 11.21
CA GLY A 53 2.77 -25.81 11.88
C GLY A 53 4.12 -25.37 11.30
N ASN A 54 4.50 -25.84 10.11
CA ASN A 54 5.72 -25.39 9.43
C ASN A 54 5.43 -24.17 8.57
N ARG A 55 6.36 -23.21 8.53
CA ARG A 55 6.24 -22.05 7.63
C ARG A 55 6.23 -22.51 6.17
N LEU A 56 5.28 -21.99 5.40
CA LEU A 56 5.16 -22.27 3.96
C LEU A 56 6.10 -21.44 3.09
N PHE A 57 6.54 -20.31 3.61
CA PHE A 57 7.38 -19.33 2.92
C PHE A 57 8.53 -18.92 3.85
N ASP A 58 9.59 -18.37 3.26
CA ASP A 58 10.61 -17.68 4.04
C ASP A 58 9.98 -16.50 4.79
N PRO A 59 10.34 -16.25 6.06
CA PRO A 59 9.67 -15.22 6.85
C PRO A 59 10.02 -13.80 6.39
N TYR A 60 11.20 -13.60 5.83
CA TYR A 60 11.71 -12.30 5.39
C TYR A 60 12.77 -12.47 4.30
N VAL A 61 13.18 -11.36 3.72
CA VAL A 61 14.35 -11.23 2.84
C VAL A 61 15.14 -9.97 3.22
N ILE A 62 16.47 -10.02 3.06
CA ILE A 62 17.32 -8.83 3.12
C ILE A 62 17.72 -8.48 1.70
N ALA A 63 17.39 -7.29 1.25
CA ALA A 63 17.75 -6.75 -0.06
C ALA A 63 18.80 -5.64 0.09
N ASP A 64 19.84 -5.66 -0.74
CA ASP A 64 20.74 -4.52 -0.87
C ASP A 64 20.17 -3.52 -1.88
N VAL A 65 19.99 -2.29 -1.43
CA VAL A 65 19.52 -1.19 -2.28
C VAL A 65 20.53 -0.06 -2.18
N GLU A 66 21.39 0.06 -3.19
CA GLU A 66 22.42 1.09 -3.26
C GLU A 66 23.36 1.12 -2.04
N GLY A 67 23.65 -0.05 -1.45
CA GLY A 67 24.49 -0.20 -0.28
C GLY A 67 23.77 -0.04 1.06
N VAL A 68 22.45 0.09 1.06
CA VAL A 68 21.60 0.07 2.25
C VAL A 68 20.94 -1.30 2.36
N SER A 69 21.08 -1.96 3.51
CA SER A 69 20.45 -3.26 3.79
C SER A 69 18.98 -3.05 4.19
N VAL A 70 18.06 -3.52 3.35
CA VAL A 70 16.62 -3.41 3.59
C VAL A 70 16.04 -4.76 3.98
N GLY A 71 15.63 -4.91 5.23
CA GLY A 71 14.90 -6.08 5.72
C GLY A 71 13.43 -5.96 5.34
N ILE A 72 12.87 -6.99 4.71
CA ILE A 72 11.46 -7.02 4.30
C ILE A 72 10.80 -8.24 4.92
N ILE A 73 9.86 -8.02 5.85
CA ILE A 73 9.08 -9.08 6.50
C ILE A 73 7.70 -9.15 5.88
N GLY A 74 7.21 -10.37 5.59
CA GLY A 74 5.83 -10.60 5.13
C GLY A 74 4.91 -11.04 6.27
N LEU A 75 3.71 -10.46 6.38
CA LEU A 75 2.68 -10.86 7.35
C LEU A 75 1.27 -10.84 6.74
N ALA A 76 0.39 -11.65 7.28
CA ALA A 76 -1.04 -11.63 6.99
C ALA A 76 -1.87 -11.61 8.28
N SER A 77 -2.94 -10.82 8.33
CA SER A 77 -3.99 -10.96 9.32
C SER A 77 -4.72 -12.29 9.15
N ASN A 78 -5.33 -12.78 10.21
CA ASN A 78 -6.01 -14.06 10.18
C ASN A 78 -7.06 -14.15 9.07
N PHE A 79 -7.06 -15.28 8.37
CA PHE A 79 -8.09 -15.68 7.42
C PHE A 79 -8.31 -17.20 7.49
N ILE A 80 -9.47 -17.66 7.03
CA ILE A 80 -9.84 -19.09 7.11
C ILE A 80 -9.52 -19.75 5.77
N HIS A 81 -8.73 -20.83 5.82
CA HIS A 81 -8.44 -21.72 4.69
C HIS A 81 -8.21 -23.16 5.17
N SER A 82 -8.58 -24.17 4.37
CA SER A 82 -8.50 -25.58 4.77
C SER A 82 -7.07 -26.10 4.93
N ASP A 83 -6.14 -25.57 4.16
CA ASP A 83 -4.80 -26.14 3.99
C ASP A 83 -3.72 -25.35 4.71
N VAL A 84 -4.07 -24.24 5.33
CA VAL A 84 -3.12 -23.38 6.03
C VAL A 84 -3.65 -22.91 7.39
N TYR A 85 -2.73 -22.67 8.31
CA TYR A 85 -2.94 -22.01 9.58
C TYR A 85 -2.26 -20.64 9.60
N ILE A 86 -2.94 -19.63 10.10
CA ILE A 86 -2.38 -18.28 10.22
C ILE A 86 -2.10 -18.01 11.70
N GLN A 87 -0.82 -17.97 12.07
CA GLN A 87 -0.38 -17.57 13.41
C GLN A 87 -0.72 -16.09 13.65
N ASP A 88 -0.94 -15.70 14.91
CA ASP A 88 -1.12 -14.28 15.24
C ASP A 88 0.04 -13.45 14.67
N PRO A 89 -0.21 -12.41 13.87
CA PRO A 89 0.83 -11.68 13.19
C PRO A 89 1.78 -10.93 14.15
N ILE A 90 1.29 -10.53 15.32
CA ILE A 90 2.11 -9.83 16.32
C ILE A 90 3.03 -10.81 17.05
N GLU A 91 2.54 -12.02 17.35
CA GLU A 91 3.38 -13.09 17.91
C GLU A 91 4.48 -13.49 16.92
N ALA A 92 4.12 -13.75 15.64
CA ALA A 92 5.08 -14.11 14.62
C ALA A 92 6.13 -13.00 14.38
N LEU A 93 5.72 -11.74 14.42
CA LEU A 93 6.64 -10.61 14.29
C LEU A 93 7.61 -10.53 15.47
N ASN A 94 7.11 -10.71 16.69
CA ASN A 94 7.92 -10.69 17.91
C ASN A 94 9.01 -11.78 17.93
N GLU A 95 8.81 -12.90 17.24
CA GLU A 95 9.77 -14.01 17.17
C GLU A 95 11.01 -13.68 16.31
N LEU A 96 10.90 -12.72 15.38
CA LEU A 96 11.94 -12.52 14.35
C LEU A 96 12.38 -11.06 14.14
N VAL A 97 11.64 -10.09 14.68
CA VAL A 97 11.90 -8.68 14.39
C VAL A 97 13.30 -8.22 14.83
N ASP A 98 13.78 -8.69 15.98
CA ASP A 98 15.12 -8.35 16.48
C ASP A 98 16.23 -8.96 15.60
N GLU A 99 16.02 -10.20 15.12
CA GLU A 99 16.96 -10.86 14.20
C GLU A 99 17.08 -10.05 12.90
N VAL A 100 15.93 -9.69 12.28
CA VAL A 100 15.92 -8.97 11.00
C VAL A 100 16.45 -7.55 11.17
N SER A 101 16.05 -6.85 12.23
CA SER A 101 16.53 -5.51 12.54
C SER A 101 18.05 -5.47 12.74
N SER A 102 18.65 -6.51 13.34
CA SER A 102 20.10 -6.57 13.52
C SER A 102 20.89 -6.76 12.21
N GLN A 103 20.22 -7.14 11.13
CA GLN A 103 20.80 -7.42 9.81
C GLN A 103 20.45 -6.36 8.76
N SER A 104 19.68 -5.34 9.12
CA SER A 104 19.20 -4.34 8.17
C SER A 104 19.32 -2.92 8.70
N ASP A 105 19.57 -1.98 7.80
CA ASP A 105 19.59 -0.54 8.07
C ASP A 105 18.17 0.04 8.04
N VAL A 106 17.27 -0.63 7.32
CA VAL A 106 15.84 -0.26 7.16
C VAL A 106 14.98 -1.50 7.28
N LEU A 107 13.92 -1.44 8.07
CA LEU A 107 12.97 -2.53 8.24
C LEU A 107 11.59 -2.20 7.67
N VAL A 108 11.21 -2.92 6.62
CA VAL A 108 9.92 -2.78 5.92
C VAL A 108 9.00 -3.96 6.24
N LEU A 109 7.77 -3.68 6.61
CA LEU A 109 6.74 -4.69 6.81
C LEU A 109 5.74 -4.68 5.64
N MET A 110 5.62 -5.79 4.92
CA MET A 110 4.54 -6.04 3.96
C MET A 110 3.40 -6.77 4.66
N PHE A 111 2.25 -6.13 4.81
CA PHE A 111 1.20 -6.66 5.68
C PHE A 111 -0.18 -6.71 4.98
N ASP A 112 -0.69 -7.91 4.71
CA ASP A 112 -2.11 -8.12 4.34
C ASP A 112 -2.98 -7.98 5.59
N SER A 113 -3.32 -6.74 5.96
CA SER A 113 -3.72 -6.37 7.31
C SER A 113 -5.16 -5.94 7.48
N GLU A 114 -5.80 -6.44 8.53
CA GLU A 114 -6.96 -5.80 9.14
C GLU A 114 -6.52 -4.59 9.99
N GLU A 115 -7.42 -3.63 10.19
CA GLU A 115 -7.11 -2.41 10.94
C GLU A 115 -6.75 -2.68 12.41
N ALA A 116 -7.37 -3.69 13.03
CA ALA A 116 -7.08 -4.07 14.41
C ALA A 116 -5.62 -4.52 14.61
N ASP A 117 -5.07 -5.29 13.65
CA ASP A 117 -3.70 -5.79 13.74
C ASP A 117 -2.67 -4.68 13.45
N ILE A 118 -3.01 -3.73 12.57
CA ILE A 118 -2.20 -2.51 12.41
C ILE A 118 -2.13 -1.70 13.71
N ILE A 119 -3.24 -1.54 14.41
CA ILE A 119 -3.25 -0.81 15.68
C ILE A 119 -2.38 -1.53 16.72
N LYS A 120 -2.48 -2.85 16.83
CA LYS A 120 -1.63 -3.63 17.74
C LYS A 120 -0.14 -3.46 17.39
N MET A 121 0.22 -3.61 16.12
CA MET A 121 1.58 -3.47 15.63
C MET A 121 2.14 -2.06 15.95
N GLN A 122 1.38 -1.00 15.68
CA GLN A 122 1.77 0.39 15.96
C GLN A 122 2.02 0.67 17.45
N THR A 123 1.38 -0.08 18.35
CA THR A 123 1.51 0.10 19.82
C THR A 123 2.50 -0.86 20.47
N SER A 124 3.10 -1.77 19.70
CA SER A 124 4.00 -2.81 20.23
C SER A 124 5.46 -2.36 20.36
N GLY A 125 5.82 -1.17 19.83
CA GLY A 125 7.18 -0.62 19.93
C GLY A 125 8.23 -1.36 19.10
N PHE A 126 7.82 -2.08 18.06
CA PHE A 126 8.74 -2.77 17.15
C PHE A 126 9.57 -1.77 16.33
N PRO A 127 10.85 -2.08 16.06
CA PRO A 127 11.74 -1.23 15.25
C PRO A 127 11.42 -1.31 13.76
N ILE A 128 10.22 -0.94 13.36
CA ILE A 128 9.76 -0.96 11.96
C ILE A 128 9.75 0.48 11.44
N ASP A 129 10.36 0.68 10.27
CA ASP A 129 10.49 2.00 9.66
C ASP A 129 9.34 2.32 8.70
N LEU A 130 8.80 1.30 8.02
CA LEU A 130 7.77 1.48 7.01
C LEU A 130 6.84 0.27 6.93
N VAL A 131 5.54 0.51 6.85
CA VAL A 131 4.54 -0.54 6.59
C VAL A 131 3.87 -0.32 5.25
N ILE A 132 3.91 -1.32 4.38
CA ILE A 132 3.14 -1.40 3.14
C ILE A 132 1.96 -2.33 3.36
N ARG A 133 0.75 -1.79 3.27
CA ARG A 133 -0.49 -2.52 3.55
C ARG A 133 -1.19 -2.95 2.28
N SER A 134 -1.65 -4.18 2.24
CA SER A 134 -2.71 -4.63 1.33
C SER A 134 -4.08 -4.68 2.04
N LYS A 135 -5.11 -5.22 1.36
CA LYS A 135 -6.49 -5.37 1.89
C LYS A 135 -7.28 -4.07 2.07
N SER A 136 -6.64 -2.91 2.05
CA SER A 136 -7.31 -1.61 2.12
C SER A 136 -7.71 -1.13 0.74
N LYS A 137 -8.98 -0.69 0.59
CA LYS A 137 -9.46 -0.03 -0.64
C LYS A 137 -9.05 1.44 -0.70
N THR A 138 -8.71 2.04 0.43
CA THR A 138 -8.29 3.43 0.55
C THR A 138 -6.82 3.55 0.20
N ARG A 139 -6.48 4.56 -0.61
CA ARG A 139 -5.10 4.93 -0.96
C ARG A 139 -4.60 5.98 0.00
N SER A 140 -3.43 5.73 0.58
CA SER A 140 -2.78 6.70 1.45
C SER A 140 -2.31 7.93 0.68
N GLN A 141 -2.32 9.07 1.34
CA GLN A 141 -1.72 10.32 0.88
C GLN A 141 -0.43 10.63 1.64
N ASP A 142 -0.29 10.05 2.82
CA ASP A 142 0.87 10.09 3.72
C ASP A 142 0.84 8.84 4.59
N GLY A 143 1.86 8.64 5.42
CA GLY A 143 1.99 7.49 6.33
C GLY A 143 1.05 7.53 7.55
N GLY A 144 0.22 8.57 7.64
CA GLY A 144 -0.70 8.75 8.75
C GLY A 144 -0.07 9.46 9.95
N LYS A 145 -0.84 9.59 11.02
CA LYS A 145 -0.41 10.28 12.26
C LYS A 145 0.17 9.32 13.31
N ARG A 146 0.52 8.13 12.91
CA ARG A 146 1.08 7.09 13.79
C ARG A 146 2.61 7.16 13.77
N ASP A 147 3.23 6.57 14.77
CA ASP A 147 4.70 6.61 14.91
C ASP A 147 5.41 5.89 13.75
N ILE A 148 4.84 4.79 13.26
CA ILE A 148 5.37 4.06 12.10
C ILE A 148 4.57 4.43 10.84
N PRO A 149 5.19 5.02 9.80
CA PRO A 149 4.56 5.32 8.52
C PRO A 149 3.91 4.09 7.90
N SER A 150 2.62 4.20 7.53
CA SER A 150 1.85 3.07 7.03
C SER A 150 1.08 3.44 5.77
N TYR A 151 1.39 2.79 4.65
CA TYR A 151 0.86 3.12 3.34
C TYR A 151 0.03 1.99 2.74
N SER A 152 -1.09 2.34 2.11
CA SER A 152 -1.88 1.46 1.26
C SER A 152 -1.95 1.99 -0.16
N CYS A 153 -1.65 1.16 -1.13
CA CYS A 153 -1.71 1.49 -2.57
C CYS A 153 -3.13 1.34 -3.17
N GLY A 154 -4.09 0.85 -2.38
CA GLY A 154 -5.42 0.49 -2.85
C GLY A 154 -5.44 -0.84 -3.60
N ASP A 155 -6.57 -1.17 -4.26
CA ASP A 155 -6.87 -2.49 -4.80
C ASP A 155 -7.01 -2.55 -6.33
N ARG A 156 -6.73 -1.46 -7.06
CA ARG A 156 -7.02 -1.36 -8.50
C ARG A 156 -5.79 -1.33 -9.42
N GLY A 157 -4.57 -1.37 -8.87
CA GLY A 157 -3.34 -1.29 -9.65
C GLY A 157 -3.19 -0.03 -10.52
N LYS A 158 -3.85 1.09 -10.13
CA LYS A 158 -3.82 2.34 -10.90
C LYS A 158 -2.63 3.24 -10.61
N TYR A 159 -1.88 2.95 -9.57
CA TYR A 159 -0.80 3.78 -9.09
C TYR A 159 0.39 2.92 -8.70
N LEU A 160 1.57 3.43 -9.02
CA LEU A 160 2.84 3.01 -8.45
C LEU A 160 3.17 3.96 -7.28
N TYR A 161 3.54 3.42 -6.14
CA TYR A 161 4.08 4.17 -5.01
C TYR A 161 5.59 3.97 -4.99
N GLN A 162 6.30 5.08 -5.02
CA GLN A 162 7.76 5.13 -4.89
C GLN A 162 8.08 5.73 -3.53
N PHE A 163 8.98 5.09 -2.80
CA PHE A 163 9.51 5.58 -1.53
C PHE A 163 10.98 5.86 -1.69
N ASP A 164 11.36 7.13 -1.63
CA ASP A 164 12.76 7.55 -1.60
C ASP A 164 13.16 7.66 -0.13
N LEU A 165 14.11 6.84 0.30
CA LEU A 165 14.59 6.78 1.67
C LEU A 165 15.94 7.49 1.77
N THR A 166 16.09 8.40 2.74
CA THR A 166 17.38 8.97 3.11
C THR A 166 17.78 8.37 4.44
N VAL A 167 18.87 7.63 4.47
CA VAL A 167 19.42 6.99 5.68
C VAL A 167 20.74 7.67 6.01
N ALA A 168 20.74 8.54 7.01
CA ALA A 168 21.94 9.21 7.49
C ALA A 168 22.49 8.56 8.77
N ASP A 169 21.62 8.03 9.63
CA ASP A 169 21.96 7.24 10.81
C ASP A 169 20.94 6.10 10.97
N PRO A 170 21.35 4.83 10.82
CA PRO A 170 20.44 3.69 10.97
C PRO A 170 19.79 3.54 12.35
N ASN A 171 20.30 4.23 13.39
CA ASN A 171 19.72 4.18 14.74
C ASN A 171 18.64 5.26 14.97
N GLU A 172 18.47 6.20 14.04
CA GLU A 172 17.49 7.27 14.14
C GLU A 172 16.21 6.93 13.40
N GLN A 173 15.08 7.39 13.93
CA GLN A 173 13.77 7.15 13.33
C GLN A 173 13.59 7.91 12.02
N PHE A 174 12.79 7.35 11.12
CA PHE A 174 12.44 7.99 9.86
C PHE A 174 11.33 9.04 10.04
N THR A 175 11.57 10.21 9.46
CA THR A 175 10.56 11.27 9.31
C THR A 175 9.81 11.08 7.99
N ASP A 176 8.50 10.86 8.06
CA ASP A 176 7.64 10.86 6.87
C ASP A 176 7.38 12.31 6.42
N LEU A 177 8.04 12.71 5.33
CA LEU A 177 7.95 14.09 4.83
C LEU A 177 6.52 14.44 4.39
N ALA A 178 5.77 13.49 3.82
CA ALA A 178 4.41 13.72 3.33
C ALA A 178 3.44 14.11 4.45
N VAL A 179 3.62 13.59 5.66
CA VAL A 179 2.81 13.96 6.83
C VAL A 179 2.95 15.45 7.15
N TYR A 180 4.17 15.94 7.21
CA TYR A 180 4.45 17.33 7.55
C TYR A 180 4.09 18.29 6.40
N GLU A 181 4.37 17.91 5.15
CA GLU A 181 3.96 18.67 3.96
C GLU A 181 2.44 18.82 3.88
N ASN A 182 1.69 17.74 4.14
CA ASN A 182 0.23 17.78 4.19
C ASN A 182 -0.28 18.63 5.36
N GLN A 183 0.34 18.54 6.53
CA GLN A 183 -0.01 19.36 7.69
C GLN A 183 0.16 20.85 7.38
N MET A 184 1.30 21.24 6.79
CA MET A 184 1.55 22.62 6.36
C MET A 184 0.50 23.08 5.34
N SER A 185 0.30 22.29 4.28
CA SER A 185 -0.67 22.62 3.22
C SER A 185 -2.09 22.81 3.77
N GLN A 186 -2.53 21.96 4.70
CA GLN A 186 -3.84 22.10 5.32
C GLN A 186 -3.95 23.36 6.20
N ALA A 187 -2.93 23.66 7.00
CA ALA A 187 -2.89 24.85 7.83
C ALA A 187 -2.88 26.13 6.97
N GLU A 188 -2.05 26.18 5.93
CA GLU A 188 -2.00 27.29 4.96
C GLU A 188 -3.33 27.50 4.25
N LYS A 189 -4.01 26.42 3.80
CA LYS A 189 -5.35 26.53 3.20
C LYS A 189 -6.36 27.16 4.15
N LYS A 190 -6.30 26.82 5.45
CA LYS A 190 -7.17 27.40 6.48
C LYS A 190 -6.88 28.89 6.69
N LEU A 191 -5.62 29.28 6.79
CA LEU A 191 -5.23 30.68 6.89
C LEU A 191 -5.63 31.48 5.63
N ASN A 192 -5.42 30.91 4.43
CA ASN A 192 -5.81 31.55 3.17
C ASN A 192 -7.33 31.74 3.06
N LYS A 193 -8.12 30.81 3.57
CA LYS A 193 -9.56 30.97 3.66
C LYS A 193 -9.94 32.13 4.59
N MET A 194 -9.22 32.32 5.69
CA MET A 194 -9.45 33.47 6.60
C MET A 194 -9.02 34.80 5.98
N ARG A 195 -8.02 34.79 5.06
CA ARG A 195 -7.60 35.98 4.26
C ARG A 195 -8.60 36.36 3.17
N LYS A 196 -9.66 35.57 2.94
CA LYS A 196 -10.70 35.82 1.91
C LYS A 196 -10.14 36.13 0.51
N GLY A 197 -9.04 35.42 0.15
CA GLY A 197 -8.40 35.54 -1.16
C GLY A 197 -7.34 36.64 -1.30
N ASN A 198 -7.17 37.51 -0.31
CA ASN A 198 -6.09 38.49 -0.30
C ASN A 198 -4.90 38.00 0.53
N LEU A 199 -3.89 37.41 -0.12
CA LEU A 199 -2.76 36.74 0.51
C LEU A 199 -1.87 37.66 1.37
N ILE A 200 -1.90 38.98 1.14
CA ILE A 200 -1.12 39.98 1.89
C ILE A 200 -1.85 40.51 3.14
N THR A 201 -3.09 40.02 3.40
CA THR A 201 -3.86 40.46 4.56
C THR A 201 -3.19 40.03 5.85
N ASP A 202 -2.92 40.99 6.72
CA ASP A 202 -2.48 40.74 8.09
C ASP A 202 -3.67 40.25 8.95
N LEU A 203 -3.69 38.93 9.20
CA LEU A 203 -4.76 38.28 9.92
C LEU A 203 -4.82 38.71 11.39
N HIS A 204 -3.70 38.94 12.05
CA HIS A 204 -3.65 39.39 13.45
C HIS A 204 -4.30 40.78 13.60
N ASN A 205 -4.09 41.68 12.65
CA ASN A 205 -4.73 42.99 12.64
C ASN A 205 -6.23 42.91 12.31
N VAL A 206 -6.60 42.09 11.32
CA VAL A 206 -8.03 41.92 10.92
C VAL A 206 -8.88 41.35 12.05
N TYR A 207 -8.34 40.36 12.77
CA TYR A 207 -9.08 39.65 13.82
C TYR A 207 -8.68 40.08 15.25
N LYS A 208 -8.03 41.25 15.43
CA LYS A 208 -7.55 41.75 16.72
C LYS A 208 -8.62 41.82 17.81
N ASP A 209 -9.88 42.04 17.44
CA ASP A 209 -11.02 42.14 18.35
C ASP A 209 -11.84 40.85 18.42
N ASP A 210 -11.34 39.71 17.83
CA ASP A 210 -11.95 38.38 17.81
C ASP A 210 -10.98 37.34 18.39
N PRO A 211 -10.89 37.17 19.72
CA PRO A 211 -9.97 36.26 20.37
C PRO A 211 -10.09 34.80 19.92
N PRO A 212 -11.31 34.23 19.67
CA PRO A 212 -11.42 32.88 19.14
C PRO A 212 -10.77 32.68 17.75
N SER A 213 -10.87 33.68 16.87
CA SER A 213 -10.23 33.65 15.55
C SER A 213 -8.71 33.84 15.66
N LEU A 214 -8.23 34.72 16.52
CA LEU A 214 -6.79 34.86 16.80
C LEU A 214 -6.17 33.57 17.27
N LYS A 215 -6.80 32.88 18.22
CA LYS A 215 -6.31 31.58 18.72
C LYS A 215 -6.22 30.52 17.59
N LYS A 216 -7.15 30.52 16.62
CA LYS A 216 -7.08 29.63 15.46
C LYS A 216 -5.90 29.98 14.56
N ILE A 217 -5.67 31.28 14.32
CA ILE A 217 -4.56 31.77 13.50
C ILE A 217 -3.23 31.31 14.12
N GLU A 218 -3.00 31.61 15.41
CA GLU A 218 -1.83 31.18 16.17
C GLU A 218 -1.62 29.67 16.11
N THR A 219 -2.71 28.88 16.24
CA THR A 219 -2.64 27.42 16.15
C THR A 219 -2.16 26.96 14.76
N TYR A 220 -2.68 27.55 13.67
CA TYR A 220 -2.27 27.19 12.32
C TYR A 220 -0.84 27.63 12.00
N GLU A 221 -0.43 28.80 12.47
CA GLU A 221 0.94 29.29 12.33
C GLU A 221 1.92 28.42 13.09
N SER A 222 1.59 28.03 14.32
CA SER A 222 2.38 27.08 15.12
C SER A 222 2.49 25.70 14.44
N GLN A 223 1.41 25.19 13.84
CA GLN A 223 1.43 23.94 13.08
C GLN A 223 2.38 24.01 11.89
N ILE A 224 2.35 25.11 11.14
CA ILE A 224 3.25 25.35 10.01
C ILE A 224 4.70 25.41 10.48
N GLN A 225 4.98 26.15 11.57
CA GLN A 225 6.34 26.26 12.08
C GLN A 225 6.87 24.92 12.60
N SER A 226 6.08 24.20 13.39
CA SER A 226 6.47 22.86 13.88
C SER A 226 6.74 21.88 12.73
N ALA A 227 5.93 21.92 11.66
CA ALA A 227 6.17 21.07 10.50
C ALA A 227 7.46 21.45 9.76
N LYS A 228 7.75 22.75 9.59
CA LYS A 228 9.00 23.23 9.00
C LYS A 228 10.22 22.79 9.81
N ASP A 229 10.12 22.87 11.14
CA ASP A 229 11.22 22.47 12.03
C ASP A 229 11.44 20.96 11.97
N ALA A 230 10.39 20.15 11.92
CA ALA A 230 10.49 18.70 11.73
C ALA A 230 11.16 18.32 10.40
N LEU A 231 10.73 18.95 9.29
CA LEU A 231 11.34 18.75 7.96
C LEU A 231 12.81 19.15 7.91
N LYS A 232 13.18 20.24 8.59
CA LYS A 232 14.56 20.74 8.61
C LYS A 232 15.48 19.86 9.45
N ASN A 233 14.97 19.29 10.55
CA ASN A 233 15.76 18.57 11.55
C ASN A 233 15.71 17.05 11.36
N SER A 234 15.03 16.53 10.32
CA SER A 234 15.00 15.10 10.04
C SER A 234 16.39 14.58 9.71
N VAL A 235 16.83 13.55 10.43
CA VAL A 235 18.07 12.82 10.15
C VAL A 235 17.81 11.82 9.03
N ASN A 236 16.85 10.92 9.25
CA ASN A 236 16.36 9.99 8.24
C ASN A 236 15.01 10.45 7.70
N SER A 237 14.73 10.22 6.43
CA SER A 237 13.46 10.63 5.86
C SER A 237 12.88 9.63 4.86
N ILE A 238 11.55 9.57 4.81
CA ILE A 238 10.77 8.88 3.80
C ILE A 238 10.05 9.92 2.97
N LYS A 239 10.30 9.92 1.66
CA LYS A 239 9.56 10.72 0.69
C LYS A 239 8.73 9.80 -0.20
N MET A 240 7.41 9.86 -0.07
CA MET A 240 6.51 9.10 -0.93
C MET A 240 6.11 9.90 -2.17
N SER A 241 6.25 9.27 -3.33
CA SER A 241 5.74 9.77 -4.62
C SER A 241 4.72 8.79 -5.20
N LYS A 242 3.66 9.32 -5.78
CA LYS A 242 2.58 8.52 -6.37
C LYS A 242 2.48 8.79 -7.86
N HIS A 243 2.67 7.74 -8.66
CA HIS A 243 2.65 7.80 -10.12
C HIS A 243 1.39 7.12 -10.65
N GLU A 244 0.58 7.84 -11.42
CA GLU A 244 -0.61 7.26 -12.05
C GLU A 244 -0.21 6.42 -13.25
N LEU A 245 -0.62 5.14 -13.25
CA LEU A 245 -0.42 4.19 -14.36
C LEU A 245 -1.59 4.33 -15.34
N GLY A 246 -1.53 5.34 -16.19
CA GLY A 246 -2.56 5.67 -17.17
C GLY A 246 -2.05 5.67 -18.59
N LYS A 247 -2.89 6.06 -19.54
CA LYS A 247 -2.59 6.08 -20.98
C LYS A 247 -1.41 6.96 -21.39
N THR A 248 -0.95 7.84 -20.49
CA THR A 248 0.21 8.72 -20.73
C THR A 248 1.54 8.06 -20.39
N VAL A 249 1.52 6.90 -19.73
CA VAL A 249 2.72 6.11 -19.43
C VAL A 249 3.00 5.22 -20.64
N THR A 250 4.22 5.32 -21.17
CA THR A 250 4.64 4.48 -22.29
C THR A 250 4.89 3.06 -21.82
N ASP A 251 4.28 2.09 -22.50
CA ASP A 251 4.49 0.68 -22.22
C ASP A 251 5.94 0.27 -22.56
N ARG A 252 6.53 -0.56 -21.71
CA ARG A 252 7.80 -1.21 -21.99
C ARG A 252 7.53 -2.38 -22.94
N PRO A 253 8.15 -2.43 -24.15
CA PRO A 253 7.72 -3.36 -25.22
C PRO A 253 7.84 -4.84 -24.87
N ASP A 254 8.82 -5.23 -24.06
CA ASP A 254 9.02 -6.61 -23.59
C ASP A 254 7.91 -7.04 -22.61
N ILE A 255 7.53 -6.15 -21.68
CA ILE A 255 6.41 -6.37 -20.76
C ILE A 255 5.09 -6.42 -21.49
N LEU A 256 4.85 -5.48 -22.42
CA LEU A 256 3.62 -5.45 -23.23
C LEU A 256 3.44 -6.77 -23.99
N ARG A 257 4.51 -7.33 -24.56
CA ARG A 257 4.47 -8.62 -25.24
C ARG A 257 4.03 -9.76 -24.30
N ILE A 258 4.59 -9.85 -23.09
CA ILE A 258 4.18 -10.86 -22.09
C ILE A 258 2.69 -10.75 -21.78
N VAL A 259 2.21 -9.52 -21.59
CA VAL A 259 0.80 -9.26 -21.28
C VAL A 259 -0.11 -9.59 -22.45
N ASP A 260 0.25 -9.24 -23.67
CA ASP A 260 -0.57 -9.47 -24.86
C ASP A 260 -0.60 -10.96 -25.25
N ASP A 261 0.53 -11.66 -25.18
CA ASP A 261 0.59 -13.11 -25.36
C ASP A 261 -0.26 -13.85 -24.32
N GLY A 262 -0.19 -13.39 -23.07
CA GLY A 262 -1.01 -13.94 -22.00
C GLY A 262 -2.50 -13.69 -22.17
N LYS A 263 -2.91 -12.50 -22.59
CA LYS A 263 -4.30 -12.17 -22.92
C LYS A 263 -4.82 -13.00 -24.09
N ALA A 264 -3.99 -13.21 -25.13
CA ALA A 264 -4.35 -14.06 -26.26
C ALA A 264 -4.68 -15.49 -25.80
N LYS A 265 -3.82 -16.11 -24.98
CA LYS A 265 -4.05 -17.45 -24.39
C LYS A 265 -5.32 -17.51 -23.53
N ILE A 266 -5.62 -16.47 -22.76
CA ILE A 266 -6.87 -16.39 -21.98
C ILE A 266 -8.07 -16.35 -22.91
N ASN A 267 -8.03 -15.53 -23.96
CA ASN A 267 -9.13 -15.41 -24.93
C ASN A 267 -9.37 -16.70 -25.74
N GLU A 268 -8.30 -17.44 -26.09
CA GLU A 268 -8.40 -18.75 -26.72
C GLU A 268 -9.09 -19.78 -25.81
N SER A 269 -8.79 -19.75 -24.52
CA SER A 269 -9.29 -20.73 -23.55
C SER A 269 -10.70 -20.43 -23.04
N PHE A 270 -11.09 -19.16 -22.89
CA PHE A 270 -12.32 -18.71 -22.23
C PHE A 270 -13.20 -17.78 -23.07
N GLY A 271 -12.81 -17.49 -24.32
CA GLY A 271 -13.44 -16.48 -25.16
C GLY A 271 -13.06 -15.04 -24.77
N PRO A 272 -13.48 -14.03 -25.57
CA PRO A 272 -13.15 -12.63 -25.33
C PRO A 272 -13.61 -12.17 -23.95
N GLN A 273 -12.69 -11.64 -23.15
CA GLN A 273 -12.99 -11.12 -21.83
C GLN A 273 -13.57 -9.70 -21.90
N PRO A 274 -14.56 -9.34 -21.08
CA PRO A 274 -15.06 -7.97 -21.02
C PRO A 274 -13.94 -7.01 -20.61
N PRO A 275 -13.98 -5.73 -21.06
CA PRO A 275 -12.99 -4.74 -20.66
C PRO A 275 -12.85 -4.66 -19.14
N SER A 276 -11.60 -4.62 -18.65
CA SER A 276 -11.30 -4.50 -17.23
C SER A 276 -11.96 -3.24 -16.66
N GLY A 277 -12.91 -3.40 -15.75
CA GLY A 277 -13.67 -2.29 -15.13
C GLY A 277 -15.19 -2.40 -15.25
N THR A 278 -15.72 -3.36 -16.01
CA THR A 278 -17.16 -3.65 -16.03
C THR A 278 -17.51 -4.49 -14.79
N PRO A 279 -18.46 -4.06 -13.93
CA PRO A 279 -18.90 -4.88 -12.80
C PRO A 279 -19.46 -6.21 -13.32
N PRO A 280 -19.23 -7.35 -12.64
CA PRO A 280 -19.88 -8.60 -12.98
C PRO A 280 -21.39 -8.43 -12.88
N GLY A 281 -22.14 -8.62 -13.99
CA GLY A 281 -23.59 -8.57 -13.99
C GLY A 281 -24.24 -7.56 -14.95
N GLN A 282 -23.49 -6.71 -15.68
CA GLN A 282 -24.10 -5.78 -16.64
C GLN A 282 -24.27 -6.31 -18.08
N ASN A 283 -24.04 -7.59 -18.32
CA ASN A 283 -24.35 -8.24 -19.61
C ASN A 283 -25.69 -8.98 -19.60
N GLN A 284 -26.62 -8.61 -18.72
CA GLN A 284 -28.02 -8.95 -18.98
C GLN A 284 -28.53 -7.92 -20.01
N LYS A 285 -28.74 -8.38 -21.26
CA LYS A 285 -29.59 -7.69 -22.22
C LYS A 285 -30.81 -7.18 -21.45
N ASN A 286 -31.14 -5.91 -21.60
CA ASN A 286 -32.44 -5.39 -21.23
C ASN A 286 -33.52 -6.26 -21.91
N ILE A 287 -33.97 -7.27 -21.23
CA ILE A 287 -35.22 -7.91 -21.50
C ILE A 287 -36.22 -6.92 -20.88
N GLY A 288 -36.92 -6.17 -21.73
CA GLY A 288 -37.95 -5.24 -21.29
C GLY A 288 -38.88 -5.95 -20.29
N HIS A 289 -39.28 -5.22 -19.25
CA HIS A 289 -40.27 -5.72 -18.29
C HIS A 289 -41.57 -5.96 -19.03
N ASP A 290 -42.01 -7.21 -19.03
CA ASP A 290 -43.33 -7.67 -19.45
C ASP A 290 -44.21 -7.50 -18.20
N HIS A 291 -45.07 -6.47 -18.22
CA HIS A 291 -45.94 -6.12 -17.09
C HIS A 291 -47.27 -6.87 -17.10
N ASP A 292 -47.66 -7.47 -18.21
CA ASP A 292 -48.96 -8.17 -18.38
C ASP A 292 -48.81 -9.69 -18.57
N GLY A 293 -47.58 -10.23 -18.71
CA GLY A 293 -47.30 -11.66 -18.74
C GLY A 293 -47.65 -12.31 -20.05
N ASP A 294 -47.70 -11.57 -21.16
CA ASP A 294 -48.02 -12.09 -22.48
C ASP A 294 -46.75 -12.55 -23.29
N GLY A 295 -45.57 -12.35 -22.73
CA GLY A 295 -44.29 -12.75 -23.28
C GLY A 295 -43.70 -11.78 -24.31
N ILE A 296 -44.24 -10.56 -24.46
CA ILE A 296 -43.76 -9.50 -25.34
C ILE A 296 -43.31 -8.29 -24.51
N PRO A 297 -42.05 -7.83 -24.64
CA PRO A 297 -41.57 -6.67 -23.87
C PRO A 297 -42.32 -5.40 -24.24
N ASP A 298 -42.87 -4.70 -23.23
CA ASP A 298 -43.44 -3.38 -23.42
C ASP A 298 -42.34 -2.35 -23.76
N HIS A 299 -42.62 -1.47 -24.71
CA HIS A 299 -41.70 -0.45 -25.20
C HIS A 299 -41.54 0.75 -24.24
#